data_8661289bc06ee3b01670b03a5702293a
#
_entry.id   8661289bc06ee3b01670b03a5702293a
#
_cell.length_a   1.000
_cell.length_b   1.000
_cell.length_c   1.000
_cell.angle_alpha   90.00
_cell.angle_beta   90.00
_cell.angle_gamma   90.00
#
_symmetry.space_group_name_H-M   'P 1'
#
loop_
_entity.id
_entity.type
_entity.pdbx_description
1 polymer ?
#
loop_
_entity_poly.entity_id
_entity_poly.type
_entity_poly.pdbx_seq_one_letter_code
_entity_poly.pdbx_strand_id
1 'polypeptide(L)'
;MSVAINGTNGITYNDGSLQASAHVGRNLIINGNMQIAQRGTTGTAVPGGSYIASDRWKAWDASDAVAVVSQETDGPTGQFTKCLKYNVTTADASITASQFGMVRQMIEGYNIIDLGFGTASAQSVTISFWVKSSLTGSHGAALNNGNEDRSYPFAYTISVANTWEYKTVTIPGDTSGT
;
A
#
# COMPACT_ATOMS: atom_id res chain seq x y z
N MET A 1 -30.55 12.09 -20.20
CA MET A 1 -29.19 11.86 -19.66
C MET A 1 -28.27 11.81 -20.86
N SER A 2 -27.30 12.73 -20.97
CA SER A 2 -26.37 12.73 -22.11
C SER A 2 -24.93 12.65 -21.58
N VAL A 3 -24.13 11.85 -22.24
CA VAL A 3 -22.68 11.78 -22.06
C VAL A 3 -22.05 12.31 -23.34
N ALA A 4 -21.19 13.33 -23.27
CA ALA A 4 -20.45 13.84 -24.40
C ALA A 4 -19.05 13.22 -24.42
N ILE A 5 -18.69 12.61 -25.55
CA ILE A 5 -17.35 12.05 -25.79
C ILE A 5 -16.63 12.96 -26.77
N ASN A 6 -15.51 13.53 -26.35
CA ASN A 6 -14.69 14.41 -27.17
C ASN A 6 -13.26 13.86 -27.19
N GLY A 7 -12.74 13.58 -28.39
CA GLY A 7 -11.39 13.01 -28.56
C GLY A 7 -10.25 13.93 -28.07
N THR A 8 -10.51 15.21 -27.85
CA THR A 8 -9.53 16.17 -27.32
C THR A 8 -9.65 16.35 -25.81
N ASN A 9 -10.88 16.34 -25.27
CA ASN A 9 -11.16 16.73 -23.90
C ASN A 9 -11.60 15.53 -23.01
N GLY A 10 -11.79 14.34 -23.58
CA GLY A 10 -12.22 13.16 -22.84
C GLY A 10 -13.73 13.01 -22.72
N ILE A 11 -14.22 12.44 -21.61
CA ILE A 11 -15.63 12.16 -21.37
C ILE A 11 -16.17 13.17 -20.36
N THR A 12 -17.19 13.93 -20.75
CA THR A 12 -17.92 14.82 -19.84
C THR A 12 -19.21 14.14 -19.40
N TYR A 13 -19.39 14.01 -18.10
CA TYR A 13 -20.60 13.46 -17.48
C TYR A 13 -21.68 14.52 -17.32
N ASN A 14 -22.92 14.09 -17.05
CA ASN A 14 -24.08 14.97 -16.92
C ASN A 14 -24.01 15.97 -15.74
N ASP A 15 -23.18 15.69 -14.76
CA ASP A 15 -22.89 16.56 -13.60
C ASP A 15 -21.81 17.60 -13.90
N GLY A 16 -21.32 17.66 -15.14
CA GLY A 16 -20.24 18.54 -15.57
C GLY A 16 -18.85 18.03 -15.23
N SER A 17 -18.70 16.87 -14.58
CA SER A 17 -17.40 16.29 -14.30
C SER A 17 -16.73 15.80 -15.59
N LEU A 18 -15.40 15.91 -15.65
CA LEU A 18 -14.60 15.58 -16.82
C LEU A 18 -13.63 14.43 -16.49
N GLN A 19 -13.70 13.36 -17.27
CA GLN A 19 -12.66 12.35 -17.30
C GLN A 19 -11.72 12.61 -18.48
N ALA A 20 -10.64 13.30 -18.24
CA ALA A 20 -9.66 13.69 -19.27
C ALA A 20 -8.63 12.60 -19.57
N SER A 21 -8.49 11.60 -18.70
CA SER A 21 -7.61 10.45 -18.92
C SER A 21 -8.19 9.17 -18.34
N ALA A 22 -7.73 8.03 -18.81
CA ALA A 22 -8.27 6.71 -18.43
C ALA A 22 -8.15 6.37 -16.94
N HIS A 23 -7.23 6.99 -16.21
CA HIS A 23 -6.86 6.61 -14.85
C HIS A 23 -6.92 7.74 -13.82
N VAL A 24 -7.55 8.88 -14.15
CA VAL A 24 -7.71 9.98 -13.17
C VAL A 24 -8.53 9.50 -11.97
N GLY A 25 -7.91 9.52 -10.80
CA GLY A 25 -8.56 9.18 -9.53
C GLY A 25 -8.74 7.68 -9.24
N ARG A 26 -8.17 6.77 -10.07
CA ARG A 26 -8.25 5.34 -9.77
C ARG A 26 -7.36 4.96 -8.59
N ASN A 27 -7.95 4.35 -7.57
CA ASN A 27 -7.18 3.69 -6.52
C ASN A 27 -6.63 2.35 -7.05
N LEU A 28 -5.30 2.23 -7.08
CA LEU A 28 -4.61 1.02 -7.55
C LEU A 28 -4.50 -0.05 -6.45
N ILE A 29 -4.68 0.34 -5.19
CA ILE A 29 -4.64 -0.58 -4.04
C ILE A 29 -5.98 -1.32 -3.93
N ILE A 30 -5.92 -2.64 -4.00
CA ILE A 30 -7.08 -3.52 -3.87
C ILE A 30 -7.24 -3.89 -2.39
N ASN A 31 -8.47 -3.87 -1.88
CA ASN A 31 -8.78 -4.16 -0.47
C ASN A 31 -7.96 -3.28 0.50
N GLY A 32 -7.75 -2.00 0.15
CA GLY A 32 -7.01 -1.05 0.98
C GLY A 32 -7.71 -0.72 2.31
N ASN A 33 -9.01 -0.96 2.38
CA ASN A 33 -9.82 -0.83 3.60
C ASN A 33 -9.88 -2.12 4.44
N MET A 34 -9.13 -3.15 4.08
CA MET A 34 -8.96 -4.41 4.81
C MET A 34 -10.27 -5.19 5.09
N GLN A 35 -11.32 -4.98 4.28
CA GLN A 35 -12.65 -5.58 4.53
C GLN A 35 -12.71 -7.07 4.18
N ILE A 36 -11.96 -7.52 3.17
CA ILE A 36 -12.04 -8.87 2.63
C ILE A 36 -10.91 -9.73 3.22
N ALA A 37 -11.29 -10.87 3.82
CA ALA A 37 -10.38 -11.81 4.47
C ALA A 37 -10.89 -13.26 4.27
N GLN A 38 -10.84 -13.76 3.01
CA GLN A 38 -11.41 -15.06 2.63
C GLN A 38 -10.58 -16.25 3.11
N ARG A 39 -9.27 -16.05 3.34
CA ARG A 39 -8.34 -17.11 3.79
C ARG A 39 -8.19 -17.20 5.29
N GLY A 40 -8.92 -16.37 6.03
CA GLY A 40 -8.84 -16.26 7.48
C GLY A 40 -8.51 -14.84 7.93
N THR A 41 -8.69 -14.56 9.20
CA THR A 41 -8.52 -13.23 9.78
C THR A 41 -7.24 -13.09 10.59
N THR A 42 -6.45 -14.15 10.72
CA THR A 42 -5.20 -14.15 11.49
C THR A 42 -4.25 -15.23 11.01
N GLY A 43 -2.95 -15.04 11.21
CA GLY A 43 -1.90 -16.01 10.95
C GLY A 43 -0.53 -15.48 11.32
N THR A 44 0.48 -16.37 11.30
CA THR A 44 1.87 -16.00 11.58
C THR A 44 2.58 -15.58 10.31
N ALA A 45 3.30 -14.46 10.34
CA ALA A 45 4.20 -14.06 9.28
C ALA A 45 5.39 -15.03 9.21
N VAL A 46 5.77 -15.43 8.01
CA VAL A 46 6.81 -16.46 7.80
C VAL A 46 7.79 -16.04 6.71
N PRO A 47 8.99 -16.62 6.68
CA PRO A 47 9.94 -16.46 5.56
C PRO A 47 9.28 -16.84 4.22
N GLY A 48 9.57 -16.06 3.16
CA GLY A 48 8.92 -16.20 1.86
C GLY A 48 7.54 -15.54 1.77
N GLY A 49 6.95 -15.20 2.92
CA GLY A 49 5.69 -14.48 3.05
C GLY A 49 4.46 -15.29 2.65
N SER A 50 3.33 -14.97 3.23
CA SER A 50 2.03 -15.57 2.95
C SER A 50 0.90 -14.56 2.92
N TYR A 51 -0.18 -14.91 2.19
CA TYR A 51 -1.41 -14.12 2.17
C TYR A 51 -2.30 -14.61 3.32
N ILE A 52 -2.21 -13.91 4.43
CA ILE A 52 -2.96 -14.18 5.66
C ILE A 52 -3.71 -12.92 6.11
N ALA A 53 -4.74 -13.09 6.88
CA ALA A 53 -5.59 -12.03 7.41
C ALA A 53 -6.38 -11.27 6.32
N SER A 54 -5.86 -10.25 5.69
CA SER A 54 -6.57 -9.49 4.66
C SER A 54 -6.15 -9.92 3.25
N ASP A 55 -7.14 -10.18 2.37
CA ASP A 55 -6.87 -10.59 1.00
C ASP A 55 -6.06 -9.52 0.25
N ARG A 56 -5.20 -9.96 -0.67
CA ARG A 56 -4.26 -9.15 -1.47
C ARG A 56 -3.05 -8.62 -0.70
N TRP A 57 -3.03 -8.71 0.63
CA TRP A 57 -1.90 -8.30 1.45
C TRP A 57 -1.06 -9.50 1.87
N LYS A 58 0.22 -9.46 1.54
CA LYS A 58 1.20 -10.48 1.87
C LYS A 58 2.00 -10.03 3.08
N ALA A 59 2.00 -10.84 4.13
CA ALA A 59 2.87 -10.65 5.29
C ALA A 59 4.13 -11.49 5.13
N TRP A 60 5.27 -10.92 5.49
CA TRP A 60 6.56 -11.56 5.38
C TRP A 60 7.42 -11.19 6.59
N ASP A 61 7.98 -12.18 7.23
CA ASP A 61 8.98 -12.01 8.28
C ASP A 61 10.18 -12.92 7.98
N ALA A 62 11.35 -12.32 7.87
CA ALA A 62 12.63 -12.98 7.65
C ALA A 62 13.61 -12.64 8.79
N SER A 63 13.10 -12.48 10.00
CA SER A 63 13.88 -12.25 11.23
C SER A 63 13.74 -13.44 12.18
N ASP A 64 14.40 -13.36 13.34
CA ASP A 64 14.22 -14.30 14.45
C ASP A 64 13.02 -13.90 15.35
N ALA A 65 12.32 -12.82 15.00
CA ALA A 65 11.08 -12.44 15.65
C ALA A 65 9.93 -13.40 15.32
N VAL A 66 8.91 -13.36 16.13
CA VAL A 66 7.61 -13.96 15.79
C VAL A 66 6.57 -12.86 15.68
N ALA A 67 5.95 -12.74 14.52
CA ALA A 67 4.89 -11.78 14.29
C ALA A 67 3.57 -12.46 13.90
N VAL A 68 2.49 -12.02 14.51
CA VAL A 68 1.13 -12.43 14.17
C VAL A 68 0.47 -11.28 13.39
N VAL A 69 -0.13 -11.62 12.27
CA VAL A 69 -0.86 -10.66 11.43
C VAL A 69 -2.35 -10.96 11.52
N SER A 70 -3.14 -9.94 11.77
CA SER A 70 -4.58 -10.07 11.96
C SER A 70 -5.37 -8.94 11.29
N GLN A 71 -6.59 -9.26 10.86
CA GLN A 71 -7.60 -8.28 10.53
C GLN A 71 -8.34 -7.88 11.81
N GLU A 72 -8.28 -6.61 12.17
CA GLU A 72 -8.92 -6.08 13.38
C GLU A 72 -10.11 -5.18 13.03
N THR A 73 -10.99 -4.97 14.01
CA THR A 73 -12.16 -4.08 13.87
C THR A 73 -11.90 -2.67 14.39
N ASP A 74 -10.65 -2.31 14.56
CA ASP A 74 -10.17 -1.02 15.05
C ASP A 74 -9.67 -0.15 13.90
N GLY A 75 -10.55 0.19 12.98
CA GLY A 75 -10.23 1.08 11.86
C GLY A 75 -10.17 2.55 12.26
N PRO A 76 -9.51 3.41 11.47
CA PRO A 76 -9.19 4.79 11.85
C PRO A 76 -10.41 5.74 11.90
N THR A 77 -11.46 5.46 11.14
CA THR A 77 -12.66 6.32 11.04
C THR A 77 -13.90 5.48 10.72
N GLY A 78 -15.07 6.07 10.77
CA GLY A 78 -16.33 5.38 10.47
C GLY A 78 -16.43 4.76 9.06
N GLN A 79 -15.60 5.19 8.12
CA GLN A 79 -15.52 4.59 6.77
C GLN A 79 -14.57 3.39 6.71
N PHE A 80 -13.58 3.34 7.60
CA PHE A 80 -12.57 2.30 7.68
C PHE A 80 -12.75 1.53 8.99
N THR A 81 -13.67 0.56 8.99
CA THR A 81 -14.00 -0.21 10.19
C THR A 81 -13.02 -1.36 10.46
N LYS A 82 -12.15 -1.66 9.50
CA LYS A 82 -11.14 -2.72 9.60
C LYS A 82 -9.74 -2.16 9.40
N CYS A 83 -8.76 -2.86 9.98
CA CYS A 83 -7.35 -2.61 9.72
C CYS A 83 -6.57 -3.94 9.68
N LEU A 84 -5.38 -3.90 9.10
CA LEU A 84 -4.40 -4.97 9.18
C LEU A 84 -3.40 -4.63 10.29
N LYS A 85 -3.27 -5.53 11.25
CA LYS A 85 -2.34 -5.40 12.38
C LYS A 85 -1.18 -6.37 12.20
N TYR A 86 0.03 -5.86 12.27
CA TYR A 86 1.27 -6.63 12.39
C TYR A 86 1.76 -6.53 13.81
N ASN A 87 1.69 -7.63 14.56
CA ASN A 87 1.97 -7.67 15.98
C ASN A 87 3.17 -8.59 16.27
N VAL A 88 4.29 -8.01 16.67
CA VAL A 88 5.48 -8.75 17.10
C VAL A 88 5.19 -9.30 18.51
N THR A 89 5.07 -10.62 18.61
CA THR A 89 4.79 -11.35 19.87
C THR A 89 6.08 -11.82 20.56
N THR A 90 7.13 -12.04 19.77
CA THR A 90 8.48 -12.31 20.28
C THR A 90 9.45 -11.41 19.52
N ALA A 91 10.14 -10.55 20.23
CA ALA A 91 11.11 -9.64 19.62
C ALA A 91 12.39 -10.37 19.19
N ASP A 92 12.96 -9.95 18.06
CA ASP A 92 14.34 -10.28 17.73
C ASP A 92 15.26 -9.35 18.51
N ALA A 93 16.16 -9.90 19.29
CA ALA A 93 17.06 -9.13 20.14
C ALA A 93 18.27 -8.55 19.37
N SER A 94 18.53 -9.03 18.16
CA SER A 94 19.73 -8.63 17.38
C SER A 94 19.48 -8.73 15.89
N ILE A 95 18.81 -7.73 15.33
CA ILE A 95 18.47 -7.68 13.91
C ILE A 95 19.73 -7.48 13.05
N THR A 96 19.93 -8.38 12.10
CA THR A 96 21.01 -8.29 11.10
C THR A 96 20.57 -7.59 9.82
N ALA A 97 21.52 -7.20 8.96
CA ALA A 97 21.23 -6.42 7.75
C ALA A 97 20.27 -7.08 6.74
N SER A 98 20.15 -8.42 6.78
CA SER A 98 19.25 -9.18 5.89
C SER A 98 17.88 -9.50 6.50
N GLN A 99 17.68 -9.15 7.76
CA GLN A 99 16.43 -9.43 8.48
C GLN A 99 15.44 -8.29 8.33
N PHE A 100 14.17 -8.64 8.16
CA PHE A 100 13.08 -7.67 8.04
C PHE A 100 11.71 -8.31 8.35
N GLY A 101 10.76 -7.47 8.75
CA GLY A 101 9.34 -7.81 8.80
C GLY A 101 8.55 -6.76 8.00
N MET A 102 7.61 -7.20 7.17
CA MET A 102 6.81 -6.30 6.35
C MET A 102 5.44 -6.85 5.97
N VAL A 103 4.55 -5.95 5.59
CA VAL A 103 3.36 -6.25 4.80
C VAL A 103 3.46 -5.56 3.44
N ARG A 104 3.06 -6.25 2.38
CA ARG A 104 3.09 -5.69 1.03
C ARG A 104 1.89 -6.09 0.20
N GLN A 105 1.59 -5.30 -0.81
CA GLN A 105 0.66 -5.65 -1.88
C GLN A 105 1.39 -5.60 -3.21
N MET A 106 1.15 -6.61 -4.04
CA MET A 106 1.59 -6.61 -5.44
C MET A 106 0.50 -5.99 -6.30
N ILE A 107 0.88 -5.02 -7.13
CA ILE A 107 0.01 -4.41 -8.13
C ILE A 107 0.44 -4.97 -9.48
N GLU A 108 -0.50 -5.54 -10.21
CA GLU A 108 -0.23 -6.15 -11.51
C GLU A 108 0.16 -5.08 -12.55
N GLY A 109 1.13 -5.39 -13.40
CA GLY A 109 1.67 -4.45 -14.40
C GLY A 109 0.60 -3.85 -15.32
N TYR A 110 -0.42 -4.63 -15.71
CA TYR A 110 -1.54 -4.12 -16.50
C TYR A 110 -2.37 -3.04 -15.80
N ASN A 111 -2.36 -3.01 -14.48
CA ASN A 111 -3.09 -2.00 -13.70
C ASN A 111 -2.32 -0.68 -13.57
N ILE A 112 -1.01 -0.68 -13.86
CA ILE A 112 -0.13 0.49 -13.73
C ILE A 112 0.54 0.92 -15.04
N ILE A 113 0.25 0.24 -16.15
CA ILE A 113 0.89 0.50 -17.44
C ILE A 113 0.76 1.95 -17.90
N ASP A 114 -0.38 2.58 -17.59
CA ASP A 114 -0.65 3.97 -17.97
C ASP A 114 0.14 5.00 -17.16
N LEU A 115 0.80 4.57 -16.08
CA LEU A 115 1.74 5.43 -15.35
C LEU A 115 3.04 5.64 -16.13
N GLY A 116 3.30 4.83 -17.16
CA GLY A 116 4.44 4.97 -18.05
C GLY A 116 5.80 4.82 -17.37
N PHE A 117 5.87 4.09 -16.25
CA PHE A 117 7.14 3.83 -15.56
C PHE A 117 8.13 3.16 -16.50
N GLY A 118 9.39 3.58 -16.46
CA GLY A 118 10.42 3.20 -17.43
C GLY A 118 10.47 4.08 -18.68
N THR A 119 9.64 5.11 -18.80
CA THR A 119 9.62 6.04 -19.93
C THR A 119 9.82 7.48 -19.50
N ALA A 120 10.20 8.34 -20.44
CA ALA A 120 10.33 9.78 -20.20
C ALA A 120 9.00 10.46 -19.78
N SER A 121 7.86 9.79 -19.98
CA SER A 121 6.53 10.27 -19.62
C SER A 121 6.01 9.69 -18.32
N ALA A 122 6.86 9.04 -17.53
CA ALA A 122 6.48 8.42 -16.26
C ALA A 122 5.80 9.43 -15.32
N GLN A 123 4.63 9.06 -14.83
CA GLN A 123 3.81 9.90 -13.97
C GLN A 123 4.11 9.64 -12.49
N SER A 124 4.03 10.69 -11.67
CA SER A 124 4.13 10.53 -10.22
C SER A 124 2.90 9.81 -9.65
N VAL A 125 3.12 9.07 -8.58
CA VAL A 125 2.04 8.43 -7.80
C VAL A 125 2.00 8.99 -6.39
N THR A 126 0.82 9.09 -5.82
CA THR A 126 0.65 9.49 -4.42
C THR A 126 0.11 8.29 -3.65
N ILE A 127 0.84 7.91 -2.62
CA ILE A 127 0.42 6.89 -1.65
C ILE A 127 -0.09 7.62 -0.42
N SER A 128 -1.30 7.29 0.02
CA SER A 128 -1.87 7.81 1.26
C SER A 128 -2.48 6.67 2.08
N PHE A 129 -2.27 6.73 3.38
CA PHE A 129 -2.70 5.66 4.28
C PHE A 129 -2.89 6.15 5.70
N TRP A 130 -3.74 5.46 6.43
CA TRP A 130 -3.83 5.57 7.87
C TRP A 130 -2.91 4.56 8.54
N VAL A 131 -2.21 4.98 9.57
CA VAL A 131 -1.29 4.14 10.32
C VAL A 131 -1.38 4.43 11.82
N LYS A 132 -1.24 3.37 12.61
CA LYS A 132 -1.16 3.42 14.07
C LYS A 132 -0.05 2.49 14.54
N SER A 133 0.78 2.94 15.47
CA SER A 133 1.82 2.12 16.08
C SER A 133 1.87 2.35 17.57
N SER A 134 2.27 1.34 18.34
CA SER A 134 2.61 1.48 19.75
C SER A 134 3.94 2.21 19.97
N LEU A 135 4.77 2.30 18.93
CA LEU A 135 6.07 2.97 18.94
C LEU A 135 6.00 4.27 18.13
N THR A 136 6.49 5.35 18.71
CA THR A 136 6.72 6.62 18.02
C THR A 136 8.06 6.61 17.28
N GLY A 137 8.25 7.55 16.35
CA GLY A 137 9.48 7.70 15.62
C GLY A 137 9.34 7.38 14.13
N SER A 138 10.46 7.14 13.47
CA SER A 138 10.52 6.92 12.03
C SER A 138 10.23 5.46 11.66
N HIS A 139 9.34 5.26 10.72
CA HIS A 139 9.01 3.98 10.11
C HIS A 139 9.30 4.03 8.62
N GLY A 140 9.71 2.91 8.03
CA GLY A 140 10.06 2.80 6.61
C GLY A 140 8.98 2.16 5.78
N ALA A 141 8.91 2.57 4.51
CA ALA A 141 8.17 1.88 3.47
C ALA A 141 8.88 2.07 2.12
N ALA A 142 8.50 1.32 1.11
CA ALA A 142 9.08 1.46 -0.23
C ALA A 142 8.06 1.07 -1.31
N LEU A 143 8.24 1.68 -2.49
CA LEU A 143 7.67 1.21 -3.75
C LEU A 143 8.78 0.50 -4.53
N ASN A 144 8.56 -0.78 -4.86
CA ASN A 144 9.53 -1.59 -5.58
C ASN A 144 8.97 -2.00 -6.94
N ASN A 145 9.86 -2.21 -7.93
CA ASN A 145 9.47 -2.89 -9.16
C ASN A 145 9.29 -4.41 -8.93
N GLY A 146 8.77 -5.12 -9.93
CA GLY A 146 8.47 -6.55 -9.80
C GLY A 146 9.69 -7.45 -9.59
N ASN A 147 10.86 -7.04 -10.08
CA ASN A 147 12.12 -7.77 -9.92
C ASN A 147 12.84 -7.48 -8.59
N GLU A 148 12.36 -6.50 -7.83
CA GLU A 148 12.94 -6.04 -6.56
C GLU A 148 14.39 -5.51 -6.70
N ASP A 149 14.80 -5.13 -7.92
CA ASP A 149 16.12 -4.55 -8.22
C ASP A 149 16.10 -3.01 -8.29
N ARG A 150 14.91 -2.42 -8.24
CA ARG A 150 14.68 -0.97 -8.15
C ARG A 150 13.66 -0.66 -7.06
N SER A 151 13.99 0.31 -6.21
CA SER A 151 13.10 0.72 -5.14
C SER A 151 13.12 2.22 -4.92
N TYR A 152 12.01 2.76 -4.47
CA TYR A 152 11.90 4.10 -3.91
C TYR A 152 11.55 3.99 -2.43
N PRO A 153 12.56 3.98 -1.53
CA PRO A 153 12.32 3.95 -0.11
C PRO A 153 11.87 5.33 0.40
N PHE A 154 10.98 5.34 1.36
CA PHE A 154 10.57 6.55 2.06
C PHE A 154 10.34 6.27 3.53
N ALA A 155 10.40 7.33 4.34
CA ALA A 155 10.09 7.25 5.76
C ALA A 155 8.86 8.09 6.09
N TYR A 156 8.15 7.67 7.12
CA TYR A 156 7.08 8.44 7.76
C TYR A 156 7.23 8.40 9.27
N THR A 157 6.78 9.44 9.95
CA THR A 157 6.91 9.54 11.41
C THR A 157 5.59 9.25 12.08
N ILE A 158 5.60 8.40 13.10
CA ILE A 158 4.51 8.26 14.07
C ILE A 158 4.78 9.25 15.20
N SER A 159 3.90 10.21 15.36
CA SER A 159 4.05 11.30 16.33
C SER A 159 3.48 10.93 17.71
N VAL A 160 2.36 10.19 17.72
CA VAL A 160 1.66 9.81 18.95
C VAL A 160 1.39 8.30 18.96
N ALA A 161 1.90 7.62 19.99
CA ALA A 161 1.68 6.18 20.13
C ALA A 161 0.19 5.84 20.26
N ASN A 162 -0.20 4.69 19.67
CA ASN A 162 -1.56 4.15 19.69
C ASN A 162 -2.64 5.09 19.13
N THR A 163 -2.26 6.05 18.29
CA THR A 163 -3.17 7.00 17.65
C THR A 163 -3.12 6.82 16.12
N TRP A 164 -4.29 6.84 15.48
CA TRP A 164 -4.38 6.81 14.04
C TRP A 164 -3.91 8.14 13.44
N GLU A 165 -2.92 8.08 12.56
CA GLU A 165 -2.38 9.22 11.83
C GLU A 165 -2.50 8.99 10.32
N TYR A 166 -2.92 10.01 9.58
CA TYR A 166 -2.97 9.98 8.12
C TYR A 166 -1.64 10.42 7.53
N LYS A 167 -1.11 9.64 6.61
CA LYS A 167 0.16 9.92 5.92
C LYS A 167 -0.04 9.99 4.42
N THR A 168 0.70 10.85 3.77
CA THR A 168 0.70 11.02 2.32
C THR A 168 2.13 11.19 1.84
N VAL A 169 2.50 10.46 0.79
CA VAL A 169 3.80 10.55 0.13
C VAL A 169 3.60 10.54 -1.37
N THR A 170 4.18 11.53 -2.05
CA THR A 170 4.21 11.57 -3.52
C THR A 170 5.57 11.07 -4.01
N ILE A 171 5.54 10.07 -4.86
CA ILE A 171 6.69 9.40 -5.44
C ILE A 171 6.78 9.81 -6.91
N PRO A 172 7.91 10.37 -7.37
CA PRO A 172 8.08 10.69 -8.78
C PRO A 172 8.05 9.42 -9.64
N GLY A 173 7.59 9.54 -10.86
CA GLY A 173 7.63 8.44 -11.83
C GLY A 173 9.07 8.03 -12.14
N ASP A 174 9.33 6.73 -12.22
CA ASP A 174 10.63 6.22 -12.65
C ASP A 174 10.75 6.37 -14.17
N THR A 175 11.62 7.26 -14.62
CA THR A 175 11.81 7.58 -16.05
C THR A 175 12.85 6.70 -16.73
N SER A 176 13.53 5.83 -16.01
CA SER A 176 14.70 5.08 -16.53
C SER A 176 14.66 3.57 -16.24
N GLY A 177 13.68 3.09 -15.49
CA GLY A 177 13.52 1.67 -15.20
C GLY A 177 12.78 0.91 -16.32
N THR A 178 12.92 -0.41 -16.35
CA THR A 178 12.13 -1.32 -17.20
C THR A 178 11.38 -2.33 -16.34
#